data_b2f33565824fe09882a0237db6b3a2c1
#
_entry.id   b2f33565824fe09882a0237db6b3a2c1
#
_cell.length_a   1.000
_cell.length_b   1.000
_cell.length_c   1.000
_cell.angle_alpha   90.00
_cell.angle_beta   90.00
_cell.angle_gamma   90.00
#
_symmetry.space_group_name_H-M   'P 1'
#
loop_
_entity.id
_entity.type
_entity.pdbx_description
1 polymer ?
#
loop_
_entity_poly.entity_id
_entity_poly.type
_entity_poly.pdbx_seq_one_letter_code
_entity_poly.pdbx_strand_id
1 'polypeptide(L)'
;MKLADLQKKLKPAKLDGYLVTRNNMFLNQDVRNDENLVRLLTGFTGSDGSLLILRDKAILFVDGRYELQAPRETDSREVEVFCTKDCSFHRWLAQNTQDLTRFRLGINPWCLTQTEKEALSVNCISVSAVPDFLPPMLSADAANVFEHKLEFAGESAAEKIGRLCNALLREKADAAFFSLADDVSWLFNLRSDALPETPILRAMALVEKNGKAWLFGNNLNTGNLKLDYPLLALSEIPAVLRRFKKKKIMLDPDANAAALLEILKTNQTDIISVPDKIQQFKAVKNPVELAGIRRAHLRDGVAVTKFLCWLDANRQGKTELDIVEKLHAFRAKGDNYFSESFATIAASGPNGAVVHYHPDSHSNRRLDDNSLLLLDSGAQYEDGTTDVTRTVALGVPSREMAENFTLVLKAHIALSSAVFPTHTPGGALDVLARAPLWNAXXXVKTTTTEPDMVSAVFSTYTKVRSAFPAQTELTRWPPE
;
A
#
# COMPACT_ATOMS: atom_id res chain seq x y z
N MET A 1 11.27 -21.12 -6.58
CA MET A 1 10.73 -21.84 -5.40
C MET A 1 9.35 -22.36 -5.78
N LYS A 2 9.04 -23.62 -5.47
CA LYS A 2 7.75 -24.23 -5.84
C LYS A 2 6.89 -24.46 -4.60
N LEU A 3 5.59 -24.27 -4.75
CA LEU A 3 4.62 -24.44 -3.69
C LEU A 3 4.71 -25.86 -3.08
N ALA A 4 4.81 -26.89 -3.93
CA ALA A 4 4.93 -28.29 -3.50
C ALA A 4 6.14 -28.57 -2.59
N ASP A 5 7.23 -27.80 -2.77
CA ASP A 5 8.43 -27.99 -1.92
C ASP A 5 8.20 -27.43 -0.51
N LEU A 6 7.44 -26.33 -0.42
CA LEU A 6 7.06 -25.76 0.88
C LEU A 6 6.07 -26.66 1.62
N GLN A 7 5.12 -27.24 0.89
CA GLN A 7 4.14 -28.19 1.47
C GLN A 7 4.84 -29.38 2.16
N LYS A 8 5.90 -29.91 1.53
CA LYS A 8 6.70 -31.00 2.10
C LYS A 8 7.43 -30.60 3.39
N LYS A 9 7.78 -29.33 3.54
CA LYS A 9 8.48 -28.81 4.73
C LYS A 9 7.57 -28.68 5.96
N LEU A 10 6.25 -28.62 5.79
CA LEU A 10 5.32 -28.41 6.92
C LEU A 10 5.42 -29.50 7.99
N LYS A 11 5.44 -30.77 7.57
CA LYS A 11 5.48 -31.89 8.51
C LYS A 11 6.77 -31.92 9.34
N PRO A 12 7.99 -31.80 8.75
CA PRO A 12 9.21 -31.68 9.55
C PRO A 12 9.22 -30.46 10.49
N ALA A 13 8.62 -29.34 10.06
CA ALA A 13 8.51 -28.13 10.86
C ALA A 13 7.43 -28.21 11.96
N LYS A 14 6.69 -29.34 12.01
CA LYS A 14 5.58 -29.58 12.95
C LYS A 14 4.48 -28.53 12.79
N LEU A 15 4.20 -28.11 11.57
CA LEU A 15 3.15 -27.13 11.22
C LEU A 15 2.02 -27.81 10.46
N ASP A 16 0.81 -27.29 10.65
CA ASP A 16 -0.36 -27.70 9.89
C ASP A 16 -0.60 -26.78 8.71
N GLY A 17 -0.15 -25.53 8.82
CA GLY A 17 -0.15 -24.57 7.73
C GLY A 17 0.88 -23.46 7.93
N TYR A 18 1.18 -22.71 6.88
CA TYR A 18 2.06 -21.54 6.92
C TYR A 18 1.40 -20.39 6.17
N LEU A 19 1.32 -19.23 6.79
CA LEU A 19 0.70 -18.05 6.19
C LEU A 19 1.78 -17.16 5.58
N VAL A 20 1.64 -16.87 4.30
CA VAL A 20 2.48 -15.94 3.55
C VAL A 20 1.66 -14.68 3.29
N THR A 21 2.12 -13.54 3.77
CA THR A 21 1.54 -12.25 3.43
C THR A 21 2.29 -11.67 2.22
N ARG A 22 1.70 -10.70 1.56
CA ARG A 22 2.38 -9.98 0.47
C ARG A 22 3.53 -9.12 1.02
N ASN A 23 3.44 -8.69 2.27
CA ASN A 23 4.41 -7.80 2.88
C ASN A 23 5.84 -8.39 2.92
N ASN A 24 6.82 -7.51 2.76
CA ASN A 24 8.21 -7.80 3.14
C ASN A 24 8.45 -7.24 4.56
N MET A 25 9.68 -7.17 5.01
CA MET A 25 9.98 -6.76 6.39
C MET A 25 9.82 -5.24 6.64
N PHE A 26 9.55 -4.45 5.61
CA PHE A 26 9.24 -3.02 5.76
C PHE A 26 7.73 -2.76 5.93
N LEU A 27 6.90 -3.81 5.88
CA LEU A 27 5.46 -3.79 6.17
C LEU A 27 4.63 -2.83 5.32
N ASN A 28 5.11 -2.45 4.15
CA ASN A 28 4.38 -1.55 3.26
C ASN A 28 3.86 -2.27 2.01
N GLN A 29 2.95 -1.62 1.31
CA GLN A 29 2.34 -2.18 0.10
C GLN A 29 3.30 -2.19 -1.10
N ASP A 30 4.36 -1.39 -1.03
CA ASP A 30 5.31 -1.23 -2.13
C ASP A 30 6.39 -2.31 -2.06
N VAL A 31 6.04 -3.48 -2.58
CA VAL A 31 6.91 -4.66 -2.60
C VAL A 31 7.33 -4.93 -4.05
N ARG A 32 8.62 -5.07 -4.29
CA ARG A 32 9.14 -5.42 -5.63
C ARG A 32 8.57 -6.76 -6.09
N ASN A 33 8.38 -6.89 -7.39
CA ASN A 33 7.85 -8.12 -7.98
C ASN A 33 8.70 -9.36 -7.65
N ASP A 34 10.02 -9.18 -7.56
CA ASP A 34 10.97 -10.26 -7.22
C ASP A 34 11.03 -10.57 -5.72
N GLU A 35 10.37 -9.77 -4.89
CA GLU A 35 10.25 -9.96 -3.43
C GLU A 35 8.87 -10.42 -3.00
N ASN A 36 7.87 -10.30 -3.86
CA ASN A 36 6.48 -10.63 -3.54
C ASN A 36 6.31 -12.14 -3.51
N LEU A 37 6.36 -12.74 -2.32
CA LEU A 37 6.27 -14.18 -2.14
C LEU A 37 4.93 -14.75 -2.61
N VAL A 38 3.83 -14.03 -2.44
CA VAL A 38 2.52 -14.46 -2.94
C VAL A 38 2.57 -14.59 -4.46
N ARG A 39 3.11 -13.57 -5.16
CA ARG A 39 3.27 -13.59 -6.61
C ARG A 39 4.20 -14.71 -7.07
N LEU A 40 5.34 -14.86 -6.41
CA LEU A 40 6.34 -15.89 -6.77
C LEU A 40 5.81 -17.31 -6.63
N LEU A 41 4.87 -17.54 -5.70
CA LEU A 41 4.30 -18.85 -5.41
C LEU A 41 3.03 -19.16 -6.18
N THR A 42 2.25 -18.13 -6.57
CA THR A 42 0.91 -18.33 -7.15
C THR A 42 0.75 -17.72 -8.55
N GLY A 43 1.62 -16.79 -8.93
CA GLY A 43 1.45 -15.97 -10.14
C GLY A 43 0.60 -14.73 -9.92
N PHE A 44 -0.12 -14.60 -8.81
CA PHE A 44 -1.02 -13.48 -8.54
C PHE A 44 -0.25 -12.16 -8.40
N THR A 45 -0.64 -11.17 -9.19
CA THR A 45 0.07 -9.88 -9.28
C THR A 45 -0.55 -8.75 -8.46
N GLY A 46 -1.68 -8.97 -7.79
CA GLY A 46 -2.39 -7.94 -7.03
C GLY A 46 -1.57 -7.35 -5.88
N SER A 47 -1.97 -6.17 -5.43
CA SER A 47 -1.25 -5.42 -4.40
C SER A 47 -1.61 -5.84 -2.96
N ASP A 48 -2.56 -6.75 -2.80
CA ASP A 48 -2.92 -7.28 -1.47
C ASP A 48 -3.42 -8.72 -1.60
N GLY A 49 -3.09 -9.53 -0.62
CA GLY A 49 -3.50 -10.93 -0.57
C GLY A 49 -2.63 -11.72 0.40
N SER A 50 -3.21 -12.79 0.94
CA SER A 50 -2.46 -13.71 1.81
C SER A 50 -2.68 -15.15 1.37
N LEU A 51 -1.60 -15.93 1.39
CA LEU A 51 -1.58 -17.31 0.94
C LEU A 51 -1.39 -18.25 2.13
N LEU A 52 -2.40 -19.08 2.39
CA LEU A 52 -2.29 -20.15 3.38
C LEU A 52 -1.81 -21.43 2.68
N ILE A 53 -0.61 -21.89 3.02
CA ILE A 53 -0.01 -23.11 2.50
C ILE A 53 -0.35 -24.25 3.47
N LEU A 54 -1.04 -25.26 2.99
CA LEU A 54 -1.38 -26.50 3.71
C LEU A 54 -0.63 -27.66 3.08
N ARG A 55 -0.67 -28.83 3.71
CA ARG A 55 0.09 -30.00 3.26
C ARG A 55 -0.31 -30.50 1.87
N ASP A 56 -1.56 -30.31 1.51
CA ASP A 56 -2.15 -30.87 0.27
C ASP A 56 -2.76 -29.81 -0.65
N LYS A 57 -2.85 -28.56 -0.23
CA LYS A 57 -3.44 -27.46 -1.02
C LYS A 57 -2.92 -26.10 -0.55
N ALA A 58 -3.23 -25.08 -1.31
CA ALA A 58 -2.95 -23.69 -0.93
C ALA A 58 -4.18 -22.83 -1.19
N ILE A 59 -4.41 -21.87 -0.31
CA ILE A 59 -5.60 -21.00 -0.34
C ILE A 59 -5.14 -19.55 -0.41
N LEU A 60 -5.53 -18.85 -1.47
CA LEU A 60 -5.26 -17.42 -1.62
C LEU A 60 -6.49 -16.64 -1.22
N PHE A 61 -6.35 -15.79 -0.21
CA PHE A 61 -7.39 -14.87 0.24
C PHE A 61 -7.11 -13.49 -0.34
N VAL A 62 -8.08 -12.92 -1.06
CA VAL A 62 -7.97 -11.60 -1.68
C VAL A 62 -9.19 -10.76 -1.31
N ASP A 63 -9.07 -9.44 -1.35
CA ASP A 63 -10.23 -8.56 -1.16
C ASP A 63 -11.01 -8.37 -2.48
N GLY A 64 -12.12 -7.63 -2.41
CA GLY A 64 -13.03 -7.45 -3.55
C GLY A 64 -12.40 -6.82 -4.80
N ARG A 65 -11.28 -6.12 -4.66
CA ARG A 65 -10.55 -5.53 -5.81
C ARG A 65 -10.00 -6.61 -6.75
N TYR A 66 -9.72 -7.79 -6.22
CA TYR A 66 -9.02 -8.87 -6.95
C TYR A 66 -9.91 -10.09 -7.21
N GLU A 67 -11.21 -9.99 -6.94
CA GLU A 67 -12.17 -11.07 -7.15
C GLU A 67 -12.16 -11.61 -8.59
N LEU A 68 -12.00 -10.72 -9.58
CA LEU A 68 -11.94 -11.08 -10.99
C LEU A 68 -10.52 -11.45 -11.44
N GLN A 69 -9.52 -10.79 -10.86
CA GLN A 69 -8.12 -10.93 -11.30
C GLN A 69 -7.48 -12.21 -10.77
N ALA A 70 -7.60 -12.50 -9.48
CA ALA A 70 -6.89 -13.61 -8.86
C ALA A 70 -7.20 -14.97 -9.50
N PRO A 71 -8.48 -15.32 -9.78
CA PRO A 71 -8.76 -16.60 -10.47
C PRO A 71 -8.19 -16.69 -11.89
N ARG A 72 -7.97 -15.56 -12.56
CA ARG A 72 -7.40 -15.54 -13.92
C ARG A 72 -5.89 -15.75 -13.93
N GLU A 73 -5.22 -15.34 -12.85
CA GLU A 73 -3.76 -15.34 -12.75
C GLU A 73 -3.20 -16.58 -12.02
N THR A 74 -4.04 -17.33 -11.29
CA THR A 74 -3.60 -18.50 -10.52
C THR A 74 -4.01 -19.80 -11.19
N ASP A 75 -3.22 -20.86 -10.97
CA ASP A 75 -3.58 -22.21 -11.43
C ASP A 75 -4.55 -22.84 -10.41
N SER A 76 -5.80 -23.00 -10.80
CA SER A 76 -6.85 -23.56 -9.93
C SER A 76 -6.60 -24.99 -9.45
N ARG A 77 -5.64 -25.71 -10.07
CA ARG A 77 -5.22 -27.04 -9.63
C ARG A 77 -4.30 -26.98 -8.41
N GLU A 78 -3.63 -25.85 -8.20
CA GLU A 78 -2.66 -25.67 -7.11
C GLU A 78 -3.16 -24.72 -6.02
N VAL A 79 -3.98 -23.71 -6.39
CA VAL A 79 -4.40 -22.63 -5.50
C VAL A 79 -5.91 -22.39 -5.61
N GLU A 80 -6.62 -22.55 -4.49
CA GLU A 80 -8.02 -22.13 -4.38
C GLU A 80 -8.04 -20.63 -4.00
N VAL A 81 -8.94 -19.87 -4.63
CA VAL A 81 -9.06 -18.42 -4.37
C VAL A 81 -10.37 -18.13 -3.64
N PHE A 82 -10.28 -17.35 -2.57
CA PHE A 82 -11.46 -16.86 -1.84
C PHE A 82 -11.42 -15.34 -1.70
N CYS A 83 -12.54 -14.70 -1.98
CA CYS A 83 -12.72 -13.28 -1.66
C CYS A 83 -13.07 -13.16 -0.16
N THR A 84 -12.34 -12.31 0.56
CA THR A 84 -12.49 -12.16 2.03
C THR A 84 -13.88 -11.68 2.45
N LYS A 85 -14.63 -11.00 1.56
CA LYS A 85 -16.03 -10.61 1.83
C LYS A 85 -16.94 -11.83 2.00
N ASP A 86 -16.64 -12.92 1.28
CA ASP A 86 -17.45 -14.15 1.27
C ASP A 86 -16.92 -15.17 2.28
N CYS A 87 -15.60 -15.30 2.37
CA CYS A 87 -14.95 -16.25 3.28
C CYS A 87 -13.60 -15.72 3.76
N SER A 88 -13.55 -15.22 4.98
CA SER A 88 -12.30 -14.77 5.59
C SER A 88 -11.40 -15.96 5.97
N PHE A 89 -10.12 -15.69 6.20
CA PHE A 89 -9.14 -16.68 6.68
C PHE A 89 -9.66 -17.48 7.87
N HIS A 90 -10.17 -16.81 8.90
CA HIS A 90 -10.66 -17.47 10.12
C HIS A 90 -11.91 -18.31 9.84
N ARG A 91 -12.82 -17.82 9.01
CA ARG A 91 -14.03 -18.54 8.63
C ARG A 91 -13.67 -19.81 7.85
N TRP A 92 -12.71 -19.70 6.91
CA TRP A 92 -12.23 -20.84 6.13
C TRP A 92 -11.64 -21.91 7.05
N LEU A 93 -10.76 -21.51 7.98
CA LEU A 93 -10.15 -22.44 8.94
C LEU A 93 -11.20 -23.13 9.81
N ALA A 94 -12.19 -22.37 10.30
CA ALA A 94 -13.26 -22.93 11.16
C ALA A 94 -14.10 -23.98 10.42
N GLN A 95 -14.28 -23.79 9.11
CA GLN A 95 -15.07 -24.71 8.29
C GLN A 95 -14.28 -25.95 7.85
N ASN A 96 -12.95 -25.86 7.81
CA ASN A 96 -12.09 -26.89 7.20
C ASN A 96 -11.14 -27.57 8.20
N THR A 97 -11.20 -27.21 9.50
CA THR A 97 -10.36 -27.77 10.55
C THR A 97 -11.24 -28.34 11.66
N GLN A 98 -11.02 -29.61 12.02
CA GLN A 98 -11.82 -30.26 13.06
C GLN A 98 -11.62 -29.67 14.45
N ASP A 99 -10.37 -29.28 14.76
CA ASP A 99 -10.02 -28.73 16.09
C ASP A 99 -8.98 -27.61 15.91
N LEU A 100 -9.47 -26.38 15.93
CA LEU A 100 -8.63 -25.17 15.80
C LEU A 100 -7.58 -25.05 16.91
N THR A 101 -7.88 -25.59 18.10
CA THR A 101 -6.95 -25.49 19.25
C THR A 101 -5.67 -26.29 19.00
N ARG A 102 -5.71 -27.24 18.09
CA ARG A 102 -4.56 -28.07 17.71
C ARG A 102 -3.88 -27.58 16.44
N PHE A 103 -4.48 -26.61 15.72
CA PHE A 103 -3.92 -26.11 14.45
C PHE A 103 -2.70 -25.24 14.72
N ARG A 104 -1.56 -25.64 14.17
CA ARG A 104 -0.28 -24.93 14.32
C ARG A 104 0.02 -24.15 13.03
N LEU A 105 -0.13 -22.85 13.10
CA LEU A 105 0.10 -21.92 11.98
C LEU A 105 1.50 -21.31 12.09
N GLY A 106 2.32 -21.54 11.08
CA GLY A 106 3.63 -20.88 10.97
C GLY A 106 3.49 -19.50 10.30
N ILE A 107 4.30 -18.55 10.74
CA ILE A 107 4.39 -17.21 10.14
C ILE A 107 5.84 -16.74 10.13
N ASN A 108 6.13 -15.76 9.24
CA ASN A 108 7.35 -14.98 9.35
C ASN A 108 7.03 -13.70 10.16
N PRO A 109 7.53 -13.57 11.40
CA PRO A 109 7.16 -12.43 12.25
C PRO A 109 7.77 -11.11 11.79
N TRP A 110 8.67 -11.10 10.80
CA TRP A 110 9.19 -9.87 10.19
C TRP A 110 8.23 -9.29 9.13
N CYS A 111 7.31 -10.12 8.61
CA CYS A 111 6.45 -9.75 7.46
C CYS A 111 5.01 -9.45 7.87
N LEU A 112 4.75 -9.26 9.15
CA LEU A 112 3.43 -8.84 9.66
C LEU A 112 3.61 -8.06 10.96
N THR A 113 2.65 -7.21 11.24
CA THR A 113 2.65 -6.39 12.44
C THR A 113 2.29 -7.23 13.66
N GLN A 114 2.53 -6.69 14.86
CA GLN A 114 2.11 -7.36 16.12
C GLN A 114 0.59 -7.50 16.15
N THR A 115 -0.14 -6.48 15.74
CA THR A 115 -1.61 -6.52 15.72
C THR A 115 -2.13 -7.60 14.77
N GLU A 116 -1.52 -7.72 13.58
CA GLU A 116 -1.88 -8.79 12.63
C GLU A 116 -1.61 -10.17 13.23
N LYS A 117 -0.46 -10.35 13.87
CA LYS A 117 -0.12 -11.62 14.54
C LYS A 117 -1.14 -11.96 15.64
N GLU A 118 -1.52 -10.97 16.44
CA GLU A 118 -2.52 -11.17 17.51
C GLU A 118 -3.89 -11.54 16.91
N ALA A 119 -4.28 -10.89 15.81
CA ALA A 119 -5.53 -11.19 15.11
C ALA A 119 -5.56 -12.65 14.60
N LEU A 120 -4.41 -13.19 14.16
CA LEU A 120 -4.33 -14.60 13.72
C LEU A 120 -4.58 -15.57 14.85
N SER A 121 -4.27 -15.19 16.11
CA SER A 121 -4.41 -16.07 17.29
C SER A 121 -5.85 -16.14 17.82
N VAL A 122 -6.79 -15.40 17.23
CA VAL A 122 -8.21 -15.46 17.59
C VAL A 122 -8.72 -16.87 17.27
N ASN A 123 -9.64 -17.38 18.10
CA ASN A 123 -10.19 -18.74 18.02
C ASN A 123 -9.18 -19.85 18.42
N CYS A 124 -8.21 -19.51 19.25
CA CYS A 124 -7.27 -20.46 19.86
C CYS A 124 -6.31 -21.17 18.92
N ILE A 125 -6.07 -20.60 17.73
CA ILE A 125 -5.05 -21.11 16.79
C ILE A 125 -3.66 -20.87 17.42
N SER A 126 -2.81 -21.88 17.38
CA SER A 126 -1.41 -21.75 17.84
C SER A 126 -0.57 -21.11 16.74
N VAL A 127 -0.16 -19.86 16.92
CA VAL A 127 0.67 -19.14 15.93
C VAL A 127 2.14 -19.21 16.36
N SER A 128 2.97 -19.79 15.49
CA SER A 128 4.41 -19.99 15.72
C SER A 128 5.24 -19.12 14.79
N ALA A 129 6.18 -18.37 15.35
CA ALA A 129 7.17 -17.61 14.58
C ALA A 129 8.22 -18.58 14.03
N VAL A 130 8.23 -18.80 12.73
CA VAL A 130 9.16 -19.68 12.04
C VAL A 130 9.75 -18.93 10.82
N PRO A 131 10.62 -17.93 11.07
CA PRO A 131 11.13 -17.08 9.97
C PRO A 131 11.97 -17.85 8.95
N ASP A 132 12.64 -18.92 9.37
CA ASP A 132 13.52 -19.71 8.50
C ASP A 132 12.75 -20.68 7.59
N PHE A 133 11.45 -20.88 7.82
CA PHE A 133 10.62 -21.73 6.96
C PHE A 133 10.52 -21.12 5.55
N LEU A 134 10.27 -19.83 5.50
CA LEU A 134 10.19 -19.03 4.29
C LEU A 134 10.73 -17.64 4.61
N PRO A 135 12.04 -17.43 4.52
CA PRO A 135 12.64 -16.14 4.86
C PRO A 135 12.14 -15.04 3.92
N PRO A 136 12.09 -13.79 4.38
CA PRO A 136 11.65 -12.69 3.53
C PRO A 136 12.60 -12.54 2.36
N MET A 137 12.03 -12.39 1.17
CA MET A 137 12.81 -12.07 -0.02
C MET A 137 13.11 -10.57 0.00
N LEU A 138 14.38 -10.23 -0.12
CA LEU A 138 14.80 -8.83 -0.34
C LEU A 138 15.78 -8.83 -1.51
N SER A 139 15.57 -7.91 -2.41
CA SER A 139 16.42 -7.79 -3.59
C SER A 139 17.88 -7.56 -3.21
N ALA A 140 18.79 -8.20 -3.92
CA ALA A 140 20.22 -7.98 -3.79
C ALA A 140 20.71 -6.74 -4.58
N ASP A 141 19.85 -6.16 -5.40
CA ASP A 141 20.17 -4.97 -6.19
C ASP A 141 20.47 -3.79 -5.27
N ALA A 142 21.55 -3.08 -5.55
CA ALA A 142 21.89 -1.87 -4.82
C ALA A 142 20.98 -0.72 -5.25
N ALA A 143 20.46 0.01 -4.27
CA ALA A 143 19.64 1.20 -4.50
C ALA A 143 20.43 2.45 -4.17
N ASN A 144 20.38 3.45 -5.03
CA ASN A 144 21.04 4.73 -4.79
C ASN A 144 20.22 5.58 -3.83
N VAL A 145 20.87 6.06 -2.78
CA VAL A 145 20.28 6.94 -1.77
C VAL A 145 20.54 8.38 -2.14
N PHE A 146 19.54 9.22 -2.02
CA PHE A 146 19.67 10.67 -2.28
C PHE A 146 18.85 11.48 -1.28
N GLU A 147 19.24 12.74 -1.13
CA GLU A 147 18.59 13.66 -0.22
C GLU A 147 17.30 14.21 -0.82
N HIS A 148 16.25 14.28 0.01
CA HIS A 148 15.05 15.07 -0.27
C HIS A 148 15.33 16.48 0.24
N LYS A 149 15.61 17.40 -0.69
CA LYS A 149 16.14 18.72 -0.38
C LYS A 149 15.22 19.55 0.52
N LEU A 150 15.83 20.38 1.36
CA LEU A 150 15.10 21.25 2.30
C LEU A 150 14.11 22.17 1.58
N GLU A 151 14.44 22.62 0.36
CA GLU A 151 13.55 23.47 -0.45
C GLU A 151 12.20 22.81 -0.77
N PHE A 152 12.14 21.47 -0.73
CA PHE A 152 10.92 20.68 -0.95
C PHE A 152 10.34 20.17 0.38
N ALA A 153 11.20 19.81 1.32
CA ALA A 153 10.80 19.24 2.62
C ALA A 153 10.26 20.31 3.59
N GLY A 154 10.81 21.52 3.53
CA GLY A 154 10.40 22.64 4.41
C GLY A 154 10.83 22.53 5.86
N GLU A 155 11.36 21.38 6.26
CA GLU A 155 11.82 21.09 7.62
C GLU A 155 13.00 20.11 7.54
N SER A 156 14.08 20.41 8.22
CA SER A 156 15.27 19.56 8.21
C SER A 156 15.05 18.26 9.03
N ALA A 157 15.84 17.24 8.75
CA ALA A 157 15.80 16.00 9.53
C ALA A 157 16.07 16.28 11.02
N ALA A 158 17.00 17.17 11.32
CA ALA A 158 17.31 17.55 12.72
C ALA A 158 16.10 18.15 13.45
N GLU A 159 15.35 19.03 12.78
CA GLU A 159 14.12 19.61 13.35
C GLU A 159 13.04 18.55 13.58
N LYS A 160 12.82 17.67 12.61
CA LYS A 160 11.86 16.56 12.71
C LYS A 160 12.22 15.63 13.88
N ILE A 161 13.50 15.27 13.99
CA ILE A 161 14.01 14.44 15.09
C ILE A 161 13.82 15.19 16.44
N GLY A 162 14.05 16.50 16.46
CA GLY A 162 13.79 17.32 17.64
C GLY A 162 12.34 17.24 18.12
N ARG A 163 11.39 17.29 17.16
CA ARG A 163 9.96 17.10 17.49
C ARG A 163 9.70 15.70 18.06
N LEU A 164 10.33 14.69 17.48
CA LEU A 164 10.20 13.30 17.96
C LEU A 164 10.81 13.16 19.37
N CYS A 165 11.97 13.78 19.65
CA CYS A 165 12.57 13.77 20.98
C CYS A 165 11.63 14.37 22.02
N ASN A 166 10.95 15.47 21.69
CA ASN A 166 9.95 16.07 22.59
C ASN A 166 8.78 15.10 22.86
N ALA A 167 8.35 14.34 21.85
CA ALA A 167 7.31 13.32 22.03
C ALA A 167 7.81 12.19 22.94
N LEU A 168 9.05 11.72 22.74
CA LEU A 168 9.67 10.68 23.58
C LEU A 168 9.74 11.11 25.05
N LEU A 169 10.10 12.37 25.30
CA LEU A 169 10.17 12.91 26.67
C LEU A 169 8.77 12.92 27.34
N ARG A 170 7.73 13.33 26.58
CA ARG A 170 6.35 13.32 27.10
C ARG A 170 5.86 11.91 27.43
N GLU A 171 6.20 10.93 26.60
CA GLU A 171 5.84 9.52 26.83
C GLU A 171 6.76 8.82 27.83
N LYS A 172 7.80 9.50 28.32
CA LYS A 172 8.82 8.95 29.25
C LYS A 172 9.53 7.74 28.61
N ALA A 173 9.74 7.77 27.31
CA ALA A 173 10.44 6.74 26.53
C ALA A 173 11.91 7.11 26.38
N ASP A 174 12.79 6.11 26.31
CA ASP A 174 14.22 6.29 26.08
C ASP A 174 14.55 6.35 24.58
N ALA A 175 13.73 5.68 23.78
CA ALA A 175 13.89 5.64 22.32
C ALA A 175 12.56 5.25 21.64
N ALA A 176 12.51 5.40 20.32
CA ALA A 176 11.43 4.86 19.48
C ALA A 176 12.01 4.06 18.31
N PHE A 177 11.27 3.04 17.88
CA PHE A 177 11.62 2.23 16.71
C PHE A 177 10.56 2.37 15.63
N PHE A 178 10.99 2.46 14.37
CA PHE A 178 10.15 2.66 13.19
C PHE A 178 10.51 1.63 12.11
N SER A 179 9.55 0.81 11.72
CA SER A 179 9.72 -0.20 10.66
C SER A 179 9.29 0.30 9.28
N LEU A 180 8.39 1.29 9.22
CA LEU A 180 7.82 1.74 7.94
C LEU A 180 8.82 2.62 7.19
N ALA A 181 9.19 2.18 5.99
CA ALA A 181 10.21 2.82 5.17
C ALA A 181 9.84 4.25 4.76
N ASP A 182 8.55 4.52 4.53
CA ASP A 182 8.06 5.87 4.18
C ASP A 182 8.16 6.83 5.37
N ASP A 183 7.93 6.36 6.60
CA ASP A 183 8.11 7.16 7.83
C ASP A 183 9.57 7.52 8.01
N VAL A 184 10.47 6.54 7.83
CA VAL A 184 11.91 6.74 7.92
C VAL A 184 12.38 7.72 6.84
N SER A 185 11.89 7.56 5.60
CA SER A 185 12.21 8.46 4.48
C SER A 185 11.83 9.90 4.80
N TRP A 186 10.64 10.11 5.35
CA TRP A 186 10.15 11.44 5.72
C TRP A 186 10.98 12.03 6.86
N LEU A 187 11.24 11.25 7.91
CA LEU A 187 11.96 11.71 9.12
C LEU A 187 13.38 12.19 8.79
N PHE A 188 14.09 11.42 7.96
CA PHE A 188 15.50 11.69 7.65
C PHE A 188 15.69 12.50 6.36
N ASN A 189 14.63 12.88 5.65
CA ASN A 189 14.70 13.55 4.35
C ASN A 189 15.58 12.77 3.36
N LEU A 190 15.43 11.44 3.35
CA LEU A 190 16.19 10.56 2.45
C LEU A 190 15.22 9.79 1.55
N ARG A 191 15.67 9.53 0.33
CA ARG A 191 14.94 8.78 -0.69
C ARG A 191 15.87 7.75 -1.32
N SER A 192 15.30 6.82 -2.08
CA SER A 192 16.11 5.91 -2.90
C SER A 192 15.35 5.51 -4.17
N ASP A 193 16.09 4.97 -5.13
CA ASP A 193 15.55 4.44 -6.38
C ASP A 193 15.27 2.92 -6.32
N ALA A 194 15.10 2.38 -5.12
CA ALA A 194 14.85 0.95 -4.91
C ALA A 194 13.55 0.45 -5.55
N LEU A 195 12.55 1.32 -5.64
CA LEU A 195 11.21 1.01 -6.18
C LEU A 195 10.93 1.94 -7.35
N PRO A 196 10.38 1.42 -8.46
CA PRO A 196 10.20 2.25 -9.67
C PRO A 196 9.29 3.46 -9.49
N GLU A 197 8.20 3.33 -8.74
CA GLU A 197 7.17 4.36 -8.60
C GLU A 197 7.16 5.01 -7.20
N THR A 198 7.98 4.52 -6.26
CA THR A 198 7.90 4.96 -4.86
C THR A 198 9.33 5.23 -4.35
N PRO A 199 9.78 6.50 -4.34
CA PRO A 199 11.17 6.83 -4.03
C PRO A 199 11.45 6.84 -2.52
N ILE A 200 11.09 5.77 -1.80
CA ILE A 200 11.34 5.65 -0.37
C ILE A 200 12.68 4.98 -0.08
N LEU A 201 13.32 5.40 1.00
CA LEU A 201 14.52 4.76 1.53
C LEU A 201 14.09 3.46 2.24
N ARG A 202 14.53 2.32 1.74
CA ARG A 202 14.19 1.02 2.30
C ARG A 202 15.03 0.75 3.55
N ALA A 203 14.69 1.43 4.63
CA ALA A 203 15.38 1.36 5.90
C ALA A 203 14.39 1.42 7.06
N MET A 204 14.79 0.85 8.21
CA MET A 204 14.15 1.03 9.50
C MET A 204 14.98 2.01 10.32
N ALA A 205 14.46 2.53 11.43
CA ALA A 205 15.19 3.49 12.26
C ALA A 205 14.91 3.31 13.74
N LEU A 206 15.93 3.59 14.53
CA LEU A 206 15.84 3.74 15.99
C LEU A 206 16.30 5.15 16.34
N VAL A 207 15.51 5.89 17.14
CA VAL A 207 15.83 7.27 17.55
C VAL A 207 15.76 7.35 19.08
N GLU A 208 16.84 7.80 19.72
CA GLU A 208 16.90 8.03 21.17
C GLU A 208 16.37 9.44 21.51
N LYS A 209 15.91 9.60 22.75
CA LYS A 209 15.39 10.87 23.29
C LYS A 209 16.39 12.03 23.28
N ASN A 210 17.69 11.72 23.13
CA ASN A 210 18.77 12.72 23.03
C ASN A 210 19.08 13.10 21.56
N GLY A 211 18.33 12.58 20.59
CA GLY A 211 18.51 12.85 19.16
C GLY A 211 19.50 11.91 18.45
N LYS A 212 20.14 11.00 19.17
CA LYS A 212 20.99 9.99 18.55
C LYS A 212 20.09 9.00 17.78
N ALA A 213 20.49 8.63 16.56
CA ALA A 213 19.66 7.77 15.73
C ALA A 213 20.52 6.77 14.94
N TRP A 214 19.93 5.68 14.54
CA TRP A 214 20.49 4.66 13.66
C TRP A 214 19.50 4.34 12.55
N LEU A 215 20.03 4.18 11.35
CA LEU A 215 19.32 3.65 10.19
C LEU A 215 19.74 2.19 9.99
N PHE A 216 18.80 1.34 9.58
CA PHE A 216 19.05 -0.07 9.29
C PHE A 216 18.53 -0.40 7.89
N GLY A 217 19.42 -0.79 7.01
CA GLY A 217 19.05 -1.13 5.63
C GLY A 217 20.15 -1.92 4.95
N ASN A 218 19.77 -2.67 3.92
CA ASN A 218 20.69 -3.48 3.14
C ASN A 218 20.76 -2.95 1.71
N ASN A 219 21.92 -3.09 1.08
CA ASN A 219 22.13 -2.78 -0.35
C ASN A 219 21.80 -1.32 -0.70
N LEU A 220 22.14 -0.40 0.21
CA LEU A 220 21.91 1.05 0.03
C LEU A 220 23.25 1.72 -0.32
N ASN A 221 23.32 2.27 -1.53
CA ASN A 221 24.50 2.97 -2.04
C ASN A 221 24.35 4.46 -1.77
N THR A 222 25.10 4.99 -0.82
CA THR A 222 25.09 6.41 -0.48
C THR A 222 26.00 7.26 -1.37
N GLY A 223 26.87 6.63 -2.16
CA GLY A 223 27.80 7.36 -3.01
C GLY A 223 28.64 8.36 -2.21
N ASN A 224 28.54 9.63 -2.58
CA ASN A 224 29.23 10.74 -1.89
C ASN A 224 28.34 11.41 -0.83
N LEU A 225 27.12 10.94 -0.62
CA LEU A 225 26.21 11.52 0.38
C LEU A 225 26.71 11.18 1.79
N LYS A 226 26.96 12.21 2.57
CA LYS A 226 27.32 12.04 3.98
C LYS A 226 26.04 11.95 4.81
N LEU A 227 25.86 10.82 5.46
CA LEU A 227 24.74 10.64 6.38
C LEU A 227 25.15 11.13 7.77
N ASP A 228 24.30 11.91 8.40
CA ASP A 228 24.50 12.38 9.77
C ASP A 228 24.31 11.27 10.82
N TYR A 229 23.73 10.14 10.40
CA TYR A 229 23.37 9.02 11.26
C TYR A 229 23.95 7.72 10.67
N PRO A 230 24.49 6.81 11.52
CA PRO A 230 25.06 5.57 11.01
C PRO A 230 23.99 4.70 10.32
N LEU A 231 24.36 4.15 9.18
CA LEU A 231 23.59 3.16 8.43
C LEU A 231 24.19 1.78 8.69
N LEU A 232 23.43 0.90 9.30
CA LEU A 232 23.82 -0.45 9.69
C LEU A 232 23.02 -1.48 8.87
N ALA A 233 23.51 -2.71 8.82
CA ALA A 233 22.75 -3.80 8.20
C ALA A 233 21.51 -4.14 9.04
N LEU A 234 20.43 -4.61 8.38
CA LEU A 234 19.22 -5.05 9.06
C LEU A 234 19.51 -6.14 10.12
N SER A 235 20.48 -7.01 9.87
CA SER A 235 20.92 -8.05 10.80
C SER A 235 21.47 -7.52 12.12
N GLU A 236 21.83 -6.23 12.18
CA GLU A 236 22.37 -5.61 13.41
C GLU A 236 21.28 -5.10 14.35
N ILE A 237 20.02 -5.09 13.93
CA ILE A 237 18.90 -4.63 14.78
C ILE A 237 18.93 -5.30 16.17
N PRO A 238 19.00 -6.65 16.30
CA PRO A 238 19.01 -7.25 17.63
C PRO A 238 20.19 -6.81 18.50
N ALA A 239 21.37 -6.61 17.90
CA ALA A 239 22.57 -6.18 18.63
C ALA A 239 22.42 -4.78 19.20
N VAL A 240 21.85 -3.86 18.40
CA VAL A 240 21.61 -2.47 18.84
C VAL A 240 20.52 -2.45 19.91
N LEU A 241 19.43 -3.21 19.73
CA LEU A 241 18.32 -3.26 20.71
C LEU A 241 18.76 -3.82 22.07
N ARG A 242 19.79 -4.70 22.12
CA ARG A 242 20.32 -5.19 23.41
C ARG A 242 20.82 -4.07 24.32
N ARG A 243 21.22 -2.91 23.76
CA ARG A 243 21.65 -1.74 24.57
C ARG A 243 20.50 -1.11 25.37
N PHE A 244 19.26 -1.49 25.05
CA PHE A 244 18.05 -0.94 25.67
C PHE A 244 17.44 -1.87 26.74
N LYS A 245 18.22 -2.82 27.24
CA LYS A 245 17.79 -3.69 28.34
C LYS A 245 17.39 -2.84 29.55
N LYS A 246 16.19 -3.10 30.11
CA LYS A 246 15.60 -2.36 31.25
C LYS A 246 15.35 -0.88 30.93
N LYS A 247 15.27 -0.51 29.65
CA LYS A 247 14.87 0.82 29.17
C LYS A 247 13.50 0.74 28.51
N LYS A 248 12.95 1.88 28.11
CA LYS A 248 11.61 1.99 27.52
C LYS A 248 11.71 2.39 26.05
N ILE A 249 11.19 1.53 25.17
CA ILE A 249 11.10 1.84 23.74
C ILE A 249 9.63 2.06 23.37
N MET A 250 9.39 3.19 22.72
CA MET A 250 8.10 3.56 22.14
C MET A 250 7.98 2.94 20.75
N LEU A 251 6.87 2.28 20.48
CA LEU A 251 6.55 1.81 19.13
C LEU A 251 5.04 1.60 18.97
N ASP A 252 4.61 1.57 17.72
CA ASP A 252 3.22 1.30 17.34
C ASP A 252 3.12 -0.18 16.95
N PRO A 253 2.31 -1.01 17.63
CA PRO A 253 2.15 -2.41 17.26
C PRO A 253 1.44 -2.60 15.90
N ASP A 254 0.76 -1.56 15.37
CA ASP A 254 0.15 -1.58 14.04
C ASP A 254 1.15 -1.22 12.92
N ALA A 255 2.32 -0.69 13.28
CA ALA A 255 3.31 -0.18 12.33
C ALA A 255 4.69 -0.83 12.49
N ASN A 256 4.80 -1.83 13.36
CA ASN A 256 6.08 -2.50 13.62
C ASN A 256 5.94 -4.02 13.56
N ALA A 257 6.98 -4.66 13.06
CA ALA A 257 7.02 -6.11 12.89
C ALA A 257 6.91 -6.84 14.23
N ALA A 258 6.14 -7.93 14.26
CA ALA A 258 5.99 -8.77 15.44
C ALA A 258 7.35 -9.28 15.96
N ALA A 259 8.30 -9.51 15.06
CA ALA A 259 9.67 -9.94 15.43
C ALA A 259 10.36 -8.93 16.36
N LEU A 260 10.15 -7.63 16.15
CA LEU A 260 10.75 -6.58 16.99
C LEU A 260 10.26 -6.67 18.44
N LEU A 261 8.95 -6.87 18.62
CA LEU A 261 8.38 -6.98 19.94
C LEU A 261 8.90 -8.23 20.67
N GLU A 262 9.09 -9.33 19.95
CA GLU A 262 9.70 -10.54 20.50
C GLU A 262 11.15 -10.30 20.96
N ILE A 263 11.93 -9.58 20.14
CA ILE A 263 13.31 -9.21 20.48
C ILE A 263 13.34 -8.33 21.73
N LEU A 264 12.48 -7.31 21.80
CA LEU A 264 12.40 -6.38 22.93
C LEU A 264 11.99 -7.11 24.24
N LYS A 265 10.99 -7.98 24.17
CA LYS A 265 10.53 -8.78 25.31
C LYS A 265 11.64 -9.70 25.82
N THR A 266 12.31 -10.41 24.91
CA THR A 266 13.43 -11.30 25.25
C THR A 266 14.58 -10.52 25.90
N ASN A 267 14.79 -9.28 25.43
CA ASN A 267 15.83 -8.38 25.97
C ASN A 267 15.44 -7.73 27.30
N GLN A 268 14.22 -7.94 27.81
CA GLN A 268 13.68 -7.28 29.00
C GLN A 268 13.63 -5.75 28.81
N THR A 269 13.22 -5.31 27.64
CA THR A 269 12.98 -3.90 27.32
C THR A 269 11.48 -3.61 27.48
N ASP A 270 11.14 -2.56 28.20
CA ASP A 270 9.73 -2.15 28.37
C ASP A 270 9.23 -1.52 27.07
N ILE A 271 8.04 -1.91 26.63
CA ILE A 271 7.42 -1.40 25.40
C ILE A 271 6.33 -0.40 25.78
N ILE A 272 6.40 0.81 25.21
CA ILE A 272 5.34 1.81 25.30
C ILE A 272 4.60 1.77 23.96
N SER A 273 3.39 1.19 23.96
CA SER A 273 2.56 1.07 22.74
C SER A 273 1.76 2.35 22.55
N VAL A 274 2.06 3.09 21.50
CA VAL A 274 1.36 4.33 21.12
C VAL A 274 1.28 4.41 19.59
N PRO A 275 0.28 5.09 19.03
CA PRO A 275 0.23 5.32 17.59
C PRO A 275 1.48 6.05 17.07
N ASP A 276 1.90 5.68 15.88
CA ASP A 276 3.14 6.19 15.28
C ASP A 276 3.14 7.72 15.21
N LYS A 277 4.13 8.32 15.86
CA LYS A 277 4.25 9.80 15.92
C LYS A 277 4.68 10.39 14.58
N ILE A 278 5.47 9.67 13.79
CA ILE A 278 5.91 10.17 12.48
C ILE A 278 4.71 10.23 11.52
N GLN A 279 3.85 9.22 11.53
CA GLN A 279 2.61 9.25 10.72
C GLN A 279 1.75 10.46 11.10
N GLN A 280 1.64 10.77 12.39
CA GLN A 280 0.91 11.94 12.87
C GLN A 280 1.55 13.25 12.36
N PHE A 281 2.88 13.33 12.41
CA PHE A 281 3.62 14.53 11.99
C PHE A 281 3.49 14.75 10.47
N LYS A 282 3.72 13.73 9.67
CA LYS A 282 3.69 13.87 8.20
C LYS A 282 2.26 14.04 7.64
N ALA A 283 1.24 13.65 8.42
CA ALA A 283 -0.16 13.88 8.03
C ALA A 283 -0.48 15.38 7.97
N VAL A 284 0.16 16.21 8.79
CA VAL A 284 -0.04 17.65 8.82
C VAL A 284 1.10 18.31 8.04
N LYS A 285 0.83 18.65 6.79
CA LYS A 285 1.83 19.22 5.88
C LYS A 285 2.21 20.63 6.27
N ASN A 286 3.51 20.94 6.21
CA ASN A 286 4.01 22.29 6.44
C ASN A 286 3.74 23.18 5.21
N PRO A 287 3.90 24.53 5.33
CA PRO A 287 3.60 25.43 4.20
C PRO A 287 4.40 25.15 2.93
N VAL A 288 5.65 24.68 3.05
CA VAL A 288 6.49 24.35 1.89
C VAL A 288 5.95 23.10 1.18
N GLU A 289 5.63 22.06 1.94
CA GLU A 289 5.00 20.83 1.40
C GLU A 289 3.67 21.16 0.70
N LEU A 290 2.81 21.98 1.32
CA LEU A 290 1.52 22.40 0.73
C LEU A 290 1.72 23.14 -0.58
N ALA A 291 2.66 24.09 -0.61
CA ALA A 291 2.96 24.86 -1.82
C ALA A 291 3.50 23.94 -2.92
N GLY A 292 4.36 22.99 -2.56
CA GLY A 292 4.90 21.99 -3.48
C GLY A 292 3.80 21.12 -4.09
N ILE A 293 2.93 20.58 -3.24
CA ILE A 293 1.78 19.73 -3.66
C ILE A 293 0.91 20.51 -4.66
N ARG A 294 0.60 21.78 -4.37
CA ARG A 294 -0.21 22.62 -5.28
C ARG A 294 0.48 22.81 -6.63
N ARG A 295 1.80 23.10 -6.63
CA ARG A 295 2.56 23.24 -7.89
C ARG A 295 2.59 21.93 -8.68
N ALA A 296 2.82 20.80 -7.99
CA ALA A 296 2.84 19.48 -8.62
C ALA A 296 1.49 19.18 -9.30
N HIS A 297 0.37 19.45 -8.62
CA HIS A 297 -0.97 19.20 -9.19
C HIS A 297 -1.27 20.13 -10.36
N LEU A 298 -0.82 21.40 -10.34
CA LEU A 298 -0.99 22.30 -11.48
C LEU A 298 -0.19 21.80 -12.69
N ARG A 299 1.06 21.42 -12.47
CA ARG A 299 1.96 20.88 -13.51
C ARG A 299 1.40 19.60 -14.11
N ASP A 300 0.97 18.68 -13.26
CA ASP A 300 0.39 17.40 -13.69
C ASP A 300 -0.94 17.60 -14.41
N GLY A 301 -1.77 18.52 -13.91
CA GLY A 301 -3.05 18.87 -14.55
C GLY A 301 -2.86 19.36 -15.99
N VAL A 302 -1.80 20.15 -16.23
CA VAL A 302 -1.46 20.59 -17.60
C VAL A 302 -1.05 19.37 -18.46
N ALA A 303 -0.24 18.46 -17.94
CA ALA A 303 0.18 17.25 -18.68
C ALA A 303 -1.02 16.37 -19.02
N VAL A 304 -1.91 16.12 -18.05
CA VAL A 304 -3.13 15.32 -18.24
C VAL A 304 -4.07 16.01 -19.26
N THR A 305 -4.24 17.33 -19.18
CA THR A 305 -5.09 18.09 -20.12
C THR A 305 -4.54 17.98 -21.55
N LYS A 306 -3.24 18.18 -21.73
CA LYS A 306 -2.59 18.00 -23.04
C LYS A 306 -2.80 16.59 -23.58
N PHE A 307 -2.67 15.59 -22.69
CA PHE A 307 -2.92 14.19 -23.04
C PHE A 307 -4.37 14.00 -23.50
N LEU A 308 -5.35 14.53 -22.77
CA LEU A 308 -6.78 14.37 -23.11
C LEU A 308 -7.08 15.02 -24.48
N CYS A 309 -6.51 16.19 -24.78
CA CYS A 309 -6.64 16.82 -26.11
C CYS A 309 -6.01 15.94 -27.20
N TRP A 310 -4.84 15.36 -26.91
CA TRP A 310 -4.19 14.45 -27.85
C TRP A 310 -5.03 13.19 -28.09
N LEU A 311 -5.60 12.63 -27.02
CA LEU A 311 -6.43 11.41 -27.07
C LEU A 311 -7.64 11.63 -27.99
N ASP A 312 -8.35 12.73 -27.80
CA ASP A 312 -9.53 13.07 -28.62
C ASP A 312 -9.21 13.09 -30.10
N ALA A 313 -8.05 13.64 -30.47
CA ALA A 313 -7.62 13.79 -31.87
C ALA A 313 -6.99 12.50 -32.43
N ASN A 314 -6.47 11.60 -31.62
CA ASN A 314 -5.58 10.53 -32.08
C ASN A 314 -5.96 9.11 -31.61
N ARG A 315 -7.14 8.91 -31.03
CA ARG A 315 -7.49 7.61 -30.39
C ARG A 315 -7.61 6.44 -31.39
N GLN A 316 -7.87 6.74 -32.67
CA GLN A 316 -8.11 5.70 -33.69
C GLN A 316 -6.89 4.77 -33.80
N GLY A 317 -7.14 3.46 -33.67
CA GLY A 317 -6.11 2.43 -33.79
C GLY A 317 -5.16 2.29 -32.62
N LYS A 318 -5.32 3.11 -31.58
CA LYS A 318 -4.48 3.06 -30.39
C LYS A 318 -4.89 1.93 -29.43
N THR A 319 -3.94 1.50 -28.60
CA THR A 319 -4.13 0.50 -27.57
C THR A 319 -3.96 1.13 -26.18
N GLU A 320 -4.32 0.40 -25.15
CA GLU A 320 -4.14 0.83 -23.76
C GLU A 320 -2.66 1.14 -23.45
N LEU A 321 -1.73 0.34 -23.97
CA LEU A 321 -0.28 0.60 -23.81
C LEU A 321 0.16 1.89 -24.50
N ASP A 322 -0.40 2.20 -25.69
CA ASP A 322 -0.13 3.50 -26.34
C ASP A 322 -0.57 4.67 -25.45
N ILE A 323 -1.68 4.50 -24.70
CA ILE A 323 -2.21 5.51 -23.78
C ILE A 323 -1.24 5.71 -22.61
N VAL A 324 -0.79 4.61 -21.99
CA VAL A 324 0.18 4.64 -20.89
C VAL A 324 1.45 5.38 -21.32
N GLU A 325 2.03 4.96 -22.45
CA GLU A 325 3.27 5.54 -22.97
C GLU A 325 3.11 7.04 -23.30
N LYS A 326 1.99 7.40 -23.90
CA LYS A 326 1.76 8.80 -24.29
C LYS A 326 1.57 9.72 -23.08
N LEU A 327 0.82 9.27 -22.08
CA LEU A 327 0.62 10.05 -20.85
C LEU A 327 1.95 10.24 -20.12
N HIS A 328 2.73 9.17 -19.97
CA HIS A 328 4.08 9.23 -19.41
C HIS A 328 4.92 10.29 -20.16
N ALA A 329 4.90 10.26 -21.49
CA ALA A 329 5.69 11.21 -22.32
C ALA A 329 5.28 12.68 -22.10
N PHE A 330 4.03 12.96 -21.74
CA PHE A 330 3.61 14.32 -21.38
C PHE A 330 4.08 14.71 -19.98
N ARG A 331 4.00 13.80 -19.00
CA ARG A 331 4.43 14.03 -17.60
C ARG A 331 5.94 14.20 -17.50
N ALA A 332 6.71 13.36 -18.20
CA ALA A 332 8.17 13.37 -18.16
C ALA A 332 8.81 14.69 -18.63
N LYS A 333 8.02 15.54 -19.30
CA LYS A 333 8.45 16.90 -19.73
C LYS A 333 8.27 17.94 -18.61
N GLY A 334 7.62 17.58 -17.51
CA GLY A 334 7.36 18.50 -16.41
C GLY A 334 8.60 18.71 -15.55
N ASP A 335 8.77 19.93 -15.04
CA ASP A 335 9.85 20.25 -14.11
C ASP A 335 9.71 19.37 -12.84
N ASN A 336 10.84 18.98 -12.26
CA ASN A 336 10.90 18.17 -11.03
C ASN A 336 10.25 16.78 -11.15
N TYR A 337 9.98 16.30 -12.39
CA TYR A 337 9.44 14.95 -12.59
C TYR A 337 10.49 13.91 -12.18
N PHE A 338 10.08 12.93 -11.37
CA PHE A 338 10.94 11.82 -10.94
C PHE A 338 10.51 10.50 -11.62
N SER A 339 9.23 10.13 -11.47
CA SER A 339 8.68 8.87 -12.01
C SER A 339 7.15 8.95 -12.03
N GLU A 340 6.49 7.93 -12.55
CA GLU A 340 5.06 7.72 -12.25
C GLU A 340 4.91 7.41 -10.76
N SER A 341 3.77 7.73 -10.15
CA SER A 341 3.51 7.45 -8.73
C SER A 341 2.95 6.04 -8.50
N PHE A 342 2.46 5.41 -9.56
CA PHE A 342 2.04 4.01 -9.61
C PHE A 342 1.91 3.62 -11.08
N ALA A 343 1.87 2.31 -11.34
CA ALA A 343 1.67 1.81 -12.70
C ALA A 343 0.34 2.30 -13.25
N THR A 344 0.34 3.05 -14.34
CA THR A 344 -0.86 3.67 -14.91
C THR A 344 -1.91 2.62 -15.27
N ILE A 345 -3.14 2.83 -14.81
CA ILE A 345 -4.33 2.08 -15.22
C ILE A 345 -4.91 2.78 -16.44
N ALA A 346 -4.92 2.10 -17.58
CA ALA A 346 -5.58 2.56 -18.81
C ALA A 346 -6.47 1.42 -19.26
N ALA A 347 -7.75 1.49 -18.90
CA ALA A 347 -8.68 0.36 -19.02
C ALA A 347 -9.82 0.71 -19.97
N SER A 348 -9.82 0.11 -21.17
CA SER A 348 -10.84 0.34 -22.19
C SER A 348 -11.96 -0.71 -22.11
N GLY A 349 -13.20 -0.26 -22.13
CA GLY A 349 -14.38 -1.13 -22.13
C GLY A 349 -14.35 -2.12 -20.97
N PRO A 350 -14.45 -3.45 -21.22
CA PRO A 350 -14.55 -4.44 -20.13
C PRO A 350 -13.34 -4.51 -19.20
N ASN A 351 -12.17 -4.02 -19.60
CA ASN A 351 -11.01 -3.96 -18.71
C ASN A 351 -11.24 -2.98 -17.54
N GLY A 352 -12.12 -1.98 -17.73
CA GLY A 352 -12.53 -1.05 -16.66
C GLY A 352 -13.21 -1.71 -15.46
N ALA A 353 -13.66 -2.95 -15.61
CA ALA A 353 -14.25 -3.73 -14.49
C ALA A 353 -13.20 -4.25 -13.52
N VAL A 354 -11.93 -4.32 -13.94
CA VAL A 354 -10.84 -4.82 -13.08
C VAL A 354 -10.25 -3.62 -12.35
N VAL A 355 -10.46 -3.55 -11.02
CA VAL A 355 -10.19 -2.34 -10.21
C VAL A 355 -8.74 -1.85 -10.33
N HIS A 356 -7.77 -2.74 -10.27
CA HIS A 356 -6.35 -2.41 -10.39
C HIS A 356 -5.76 -3.00 -11.69
N TYR A 357 -6.49 -2.80 -12.81
CA TYR A 357 -6.05 -3.26 -14.11
C TYR A 357 -4.79 -2.51 -14.57
N HIS A 358 -3.80 -3.24 -15.01
CA HIS A 358 -2.62 -2.68 -15.67
C HIS A 358 -2.45 -3.39 -17.01
N PRO A 359 -2.48 -2.66 -18.13
CA PRO A 359 -2.28 -3.28 -19.44
C PRO A 359 -0.87 -3.85 -19.56
N ASP A 360 -0.79 -5.04 -20.13
CA ASP A 360 0.47 -5.71 -20.44
C ASP A 360 0.41 -6.32 -21.85
N SER A 361 1.45 -7.02 -22.28
CA SER A 361 1.50 -7.61 -23.61
C SER A 361 0.39 -8.63 -23.88
N HIS A 362 -0.23 -9.20 -22.86
CA HIS A 362 -1.28 -10.20 -23.01
C HIS A 362 -2.68 -9.62 -22.90
N SER A 363 -2.87 -8.63 -22.05
CA SER A 363 -4.16 -8.03 -21.75
C SER A 363 -4.46 -6.77 -22.58
N ASN A 364 -3.44 -6.19 -23.20
CA ASN A 364 -3.49 -4.93 -23.95
C ASN A 364 -4.61 -4.95 -25.01
N ARG A 365 -5.50 -3.99 -24.93
CA ARG A 365 -6.70 -3.91 -25.77
C ARG A 365 -6.64 -2.66 -26.66
N ARG A 366 -7.19 -2.77 -27.89
CA ARG A 366 -7.45 -1.60 -28.73
C ARG A 366 -8.57 -0.79 -28.11
N LEU A 367 -8.49 0.53 -28.26
CA LEU A 367 -9.56 1.43 -27.84
C LEU A 367 -10.78 1.23 -28.76
N ASP A 368 -11.91 0.91 -28.17
CA ASP A 368 -13.17 0.76 -28.91
C ASP A 368 -13.85 2.12 -29.06
N ASP A 369 -14.44 2.38 -30.22
CA ASP A 369 -15.33 3.54 -30.40
C ASP A 369 -16.64 3.31 -29.63
N ASN A 370 -17.23 4.41 -29.17
CA ASN A 370 -18.52 4.40 -28.43
C ASN A 370 -18.44 3.60 -27.13
N SER A 371 -17.29 3.71 -26.47
CA SER A 371 -16.96 3.00 -25.22
C SER A 371 -16.47 4.02 -24.17
N LEU A 372 -16.05 3.52 -23.01
CA LEU A 372 -15.42 4.32 -21.98
C LEU A 372 -13.97 3.87 -21.80
N LEU A 373 -13.10 4.84 -21.52
CA LEU A 373 -11.73 4.61 -21.05
C LEU A 373 -11.65 5.09 -19.61
N LEU A 374 -11.33 4.18 -18.69
CA LEU A 374 -10.97 4.55 -17.33
C LEU A 374 -9.45 4.75 -17.30
N LEU A 375 -9.03 5.95 -16.92
CA LEU A 375 -7.63 6.34 -16.83
C LEU A 375 -7.33 6.72 -15.39
N ASP A 376 -6.43 6.00 -14.74
CA ASP A 376 -6.00 6.28 -13.37
C ASP A 376 -4.48 6.31 -13.34
N SER A 377 -3.92 7.44 -12.93
CA SER A 377 -2.50 7.69 -13.13
C SER A 377 -2.01 8.81 -12.22
N GLY A 378 -0.71 8.88 -12.02
CA GLY A 378 -0.11 9.94 -11.24
C GLY A 378 1.40 9.99 -11.43
N ALA A 379 2.03 10.98 -10.84
CA ALA A 379 3.46 11.18 -10.93
C ALA A 379 4.07 11.55 -9.57
N GLN A 380 5.31 11.13 -9.37
CA GLN A 380 6.20 11.61 -8.33
C GLN A 380 6.97 12.80 -8.90
N TYR A 381 6.78 13.95 -8.29
CA TYR A 381 7.61 15.14 -8.50
C TYR A 381 8.44 15.36 -7.24
N GLU A 382 9.60 16.02 -7.36
CA GLU A 382 10.41 16.31 -6.17
C GLU A 382 9.63 17.12 -5.11
N ASP A 383 8.65 17.92 -5.54
CA ASP A 383 7.85 18.79 -4.67
C ASP A 383 6.43 18.28 -4.38
N GLY A 384 6.06 17.06 -4.85
CA GLY A 384 4.74 16.51 -4.55
C GLY A 384 4.40 15.28 -5.37
N THR A 385 3.39 14.55 -4.92
CA THR A 385 2.87 13.35 -5.58
C THR A 385 1.47 13.64 -6.09
N THR A 386 1.14 13.20 -7.32
CA THR A 386 -0.21 13.32 -7.86
C THR A 386 -0.82 11.95 -8.07
N ASP A 387 -2.16 11.94 -8.13
CA ASP A 387 -2.99 10.76 -8.32
C ASP A 387 -4.33 11.24 -8.87
N VAL A 388 -4.60 10.97 -10.15
CA VAL A 388 -5.75 11.52 -10.87
C VAL A 388 -6.46 10.42 -11.67
N THR A 389 -7.73 10.22 -11.37
CA THR A 389 -8.59 9.32 -12.14
C THR A 389 -9.53 10.11 -13.03
N ARG A 390 -9.72 9.66 -14.29
CA ARG A 390 -10.73 10.18 -15.22
C ARG A 390 -11.36 9.03 -15.98
N THR A 391 -12.69 9.09 -16.14
CA THR A 391 -13.41 8.22 -17.06
C THR A 391 -13.80 9.06 -18.28
N VAL A 392 -13.34 8.67 -19.46
CA VAL A 392 -13.44 9.45 -20.67
C VAL A 392 -14.25 8.68 -21.72
N ALA A 393 -15.21 9.34 -22.36
CA ALA A 393 -15.96 8.74 -23.45
C ALA A 393 -15.09 8.70 -24.73
N LEU A 394 -15.03 7.53 -25.36
CA LEU A 394 -14.36 7.32 -26.64
C LEU A 394 -15.44 7.34 -27.73
N GLY A 395 -15.76 8.53 -28.24
CA GLY A 395 -16.88 8.71 -29.16
C GLY A 395 -18.19 8.96 -28.44
N VAL A 396 -19.29 8.35 -28.88
CA VAL A 396 -20.63 8.56 -28.32
C VAL A 396 -20.96 7.39 -27.38
N PRO A 397 -21.00 7.62 -26.07
CA PRO A 397 -21.32 6.53 -25.13
C PRO A 397 -22.82 6.13 -25.24
N SER A 398 -23.13 4.90 -24.90
CA SER A 398 -24.53 4.44 -24.85
C SER A 398 -25.29 5.22 -23.76
N ARG A 399 -26.63 5.19 -23.86
CA ARG A 399 -27.49 5.78 -22.84
C ARG A 399 -27.21 5.17 -21.45
N GLU A 400 -27.04 3.87 -21.38
CA GLU A 400 -26.75 3.17 -20.13
C GLU A 400 -25.40 3.62 -19.52
N MET A 401 -24.35 3.75 -20.36
CA MET A 401 -23.07 4.29 -19.92
C MET A 401 -23.21 5.70 -19.33
N ALA A 402 -23.96 6.56 -20.00
CA ALA A 402 -24.18 7.95 -19.54
C ALA A 402 -24.97 8.00 -18.23
N GLU A 403 -26.00 7.16 -18.09
CA GLU A 403 -26.80 7.05 -16.86
C GLU A 403 -25.95 6.56 -15.68
N ASN A 404 -25.18 5.50 -15.90
CA ASN A 404 -24.31 4.93 -14.87
C ASN A 404 -23.20 5.92 -14.47
N PHE A 405 -22.58 6.59 -15.44
CA PHE A 405 -21.59 7.64 -15.17
C PHE A 405 -22.19 8.74 -14.27
N THR A 406 -23.43 9.15 -14.59
CA THR A 406 -24.12 10.19 -13.82
C THR A 406 -24.39 9.73 -12.38
N LEU A 407 -24.77 8.46 -12.19
CA LEU A 407 -24.98 7.91 -10.84
C LEU A 407 -23.69 7.89 -10.03
N VAL A 408 -22.59 7.49 -10.66
CA VAL A 408 -21.26 7.48 -10.03
C VAL A 408 -20.83 8.91 -9.67
N LEU A 409 -21.08 9.87 -10.57
CA LEU A 409 -20.79 11.29 -10.30
C LEU A 409 -21.61 11.82 -9.11
N LYS A 410 -22.89 11.46 -9.02
CA LYS A 410 -23.74 11.81 -7.87
C LYS A 410 -23.18 11.23 -6.57
N ALA A 411 -22.71 9.98 -6.60
CA ALA A 411 -22.10 9.31 -5.45
C ALA A 411 -20.83 10.06 -5.01
N HIS A 412 -20.00 10.43 -5.97
CA HIS A 412 -18.76 11.18 -5.72
C HIS A 412 -19.07 12.56 -5.10
N ILE A 413 -20.03 13.29 -5.67
CA ILE A 413 -20.44 14.61 -5.15
C ILE A 413 -21.02 14.47 -3.72
N ALA A 414 -21.85 13.47 -3.48
CA ALA A 414 -22.45 13.25 -2.15
C ALA A 414 -21.36 13.06 -1.08
N LEU A 415 -20.33 12.29 -1.40
CA LEU A 415 -19.20 12.07 -0.48
C LEU A 415 -18.35 13.34 -0.33
N SER A 416 -17.97 13.99 -1.45
CA SER A 416 -17.05 15.13 -1.43
C SER A 416 -17.67 16.38 -0.78
N SER A 417 -18.99 16.50 -0.79
CA SER A 417 -19.70 17.63 -0.15
C SER A 417 -20.12 17.34 1.30
N ALA A 418 -19.79 16.15 1.83
CA ALA A 418 -20.21 15.75 3.18
C ALA A 418 -19.50 16.59 4.25
N VAL A 419 -20.28 17.03 5.25
CA VAL A 419 -19.79 17.66 6.48
C VAL A 419 -20.09 16.71 7.62
N PHE A 420 -19.10 16.34 8.40
CA PHE A 420 -19.24 15.30 9.41
C PHE A 420 -18.45 15.62 10.68
N PRO A 421 -18.87 15.09 11.84
CA PRO A 421 -18.17 15.31 13.10
C PRO A 421 -16.75 14.74 13.08
N THR A 422 -15.88 15.34 13.89
CA THR A 422 -14.53 14.83 14.16
C THR A 422 -14.61 13.35 14.58
N HIS A 423 -13.65 12.57 14.13
CA HIS A 423 -13.54 11.13 14.43
C HIS A 423 -14.60 10.24 13.75
N THR A 424 -15.35 10.77 12.79
CA THR A 424 -16.24 9.93 11.98
C THR A 424 -15.40 8.94 11.17
N PRO A 425 -15.57 7.62 11.33
CA PRO A 425 -14.77 6.66 10.58
C PRO A 425 -15.16 6.65 9.10
N GLY A 426 -14.19 6.37 8.23
CA GLY A 426 -14.42 6.30 6.77
C GLY A 426 -15.54 5.34 6.37
N GLY A 427 -15.70 4.22 7.09
CA GLY A 427 -16.79 3.26 6.86
C GLY A 427 -18.19 3.87 7.02
N ALA A 428 -18.33 4.86 7.91
CA ALA A 428 -19.63 5.56 8.08
C ALA A 428 -19.91 6.50 6.90
N LEU A 429 -18.88 7.03 6.26
CA LEU A 429 -19.01 7.92 5.09
C LEU A 429 -19.29 7.14 3.81
N ASP A 430 -18.92 5.86 3.74
CA ASP A 430 -19.14 4.96 2.61
C ASP A 430 -20.61 4.93 2.17
N VAL A 431 -21.53 4.99 3.13
CA VAL A 431 -22.97 5.01 2.87
C VAL A 431 -23.38 6.20 1.97
N LEU A 432 -22.74 7.35 2.14
CA LEU A 432 -23.03 8.56 1.35
C LEU A 432 -22.72 8.33 -0.14
N ALA A 433 -21.64 7.63 -0.44
CA ALA A 433 -21.28 7.29 -1.81
C ALA A 433 -22.19 6.19 -2.38
N ARG A 434 -22.62 5.23 -1.56
CA ARG A 434 -23.46 4.11 -2.03
C ARG A 434 -24.92 4.46 -2.20
N ALA A 435 -25.43 5.39 -1.39
CA ALA A 435 -26.87 5.69 -1.37
C ALA A 435 -27.44 6.08 -2.76
N PRO A 436 -26.81 6.95 -3.56
CA PRO A 436 -27.30 7.24 -4.91
C PRO A 436 -27.35 5.99 -5.81
N LEU A 437 -26.40 5.09 -5.68
CA LEU A 437 -26.37 3.84 -6.46
C LEU A 437 -27.45 2.87 -6.00
N TRP A 438 -27.63 2.72 -4.69
CA TRP A 438 -28.69 1.86 -4.13
C TRP A 438 -30.09 2.36 -4.54
N ASN A 439 -30.32 3.67 -4.46
CA ASN A 439 -31.61 4.28 -4.83
C ASN A 439 -31.95 4.09 -6.30
N ALA A 440 -30.97 3.91 -7.14
CA ALA A 440 -31.14 3.65 -8.56
C ALA A 440 -31.11 2.15 -8.94
N UNK A 441 -30.99 1.41 -7.94
CA UNK A 441 -30.98 -0.02 -8.12
C UNK A 441 -29.72 -0.55 -8.80
N UNK A 442 -28.83 0.20 -8.68
CA UNK A 442 -27.61 -0.15 -9.14
C UNK A 442 -26.92 -1.21 -8.40
N UNK A 443 -27.32 -1.40 -7.46
CA UNK A 443 -26.84 -2.40 -6.64
C UNK A 443 -27.33 -3.73 -7.01
N VAL A 444 -28.40 -3.86 -7.47
CA VAL A 444 -28.96 -5.11 -7.98
C VAL A 444 -28.24 -5.53 -9.28
N LYS A 445 -27.84 -4.59 -10.07
CA LYS A 445 -27.14 -4.86 -11.33
C LYS A 445 -25.68 -5.35 -11.13
N THR A 446 -25.06 -5.03 -10.01
CA THR A 446 -23.64 -5.34 -9.78
C THR A 446 -23.36 -6.77 -9.35
N THR A 447 -24.40 -7.55 -9.07
CA THR A 447 -24.22 -8.92 -8.55
C THR A 447 -24.17 -10.01 -9.63
N THR A 448 -24.51 -9.70 -10.88
CA THR A 448 -24.74 -10.80 -11.82
C THR A 448 -24.18 -10.68 -13.24
N THR A 449 -23.89 -9.53 -13.82
CA THR A 449 -23.48 -9.57 -15.24
C THR A 449 -22.55 -8.47 -15.80
N GLU A 450 -22.37 -7.33 -15.15
CA GLU A 450 -21.42 -6.32 -15.68
C GLU A 450 -20.86 -5.45 -14.55
N PRO A 451 -19.62 -5.68 -14.15
CA PRO A 451 -19.00 -4.95 -13.02
C PRO A 451 -18.36 -3.59 -13.39
N ASP A 452 -18.62 -3.08 -14.59
CA ASP A 452 -17.76 -2.07 -15.24
C ASP A 452 -17.74 -0.66 -14.60
N MET A 453 -18.67 -0.32 -13.71
CA MET A 453 -18.75 1.07 -13.24
C MET A 453 -18.61 1.26 -11.72
N VAL A 454 -18.91 0.24 -10.94
CA VAL A 454 -18.80 0.32 -9.47
C VAL A 454 -17.33 0.36 -9.05
N SER A 455 -16.46 -0.23 -9.85
CA SER A 455 -15.03 -0.26 -9.55
C SER A 455 -14.39 1.14 -9.63
N ALA A 456 -14.87 2.02 -10.52
CA ALA A 456 -14.38 3.41 -10.60
C ALA A 456 -14.75 4.22 -9.35
N VAL A 457 -15.95 4.00 -8.77
CA VAL A 457 -16.34 4.61 -7.50
C VAL A 457 -15.47 4.09 -6.36
N PHE A 458 -15.21 2.78 -6.36
CA PHE A 458 -14.38 2.16 -5.33
C PHE A 458 -12.93 2.64 -5.39
N SER A 459 -12.37 2.80 -6.58
CA SER A 459 -11.03 3.33 -6.76
C SER A 459 -10.93 4.75 -6.18
N THR A 460 -11.84 5.62 -6.57
CA THR A 460 -11.91 6.99 -6.05
C THR A 460 -12.14 7.01 -4.54
N TYR A 461 -13.01 6.13 -4.04
CA TYR A 461 -13.33 6.01 -2.61
C TYR A 461 -12.12 5.54 -1.79
N THR A 462 -11.39 4.54 -2.27
CA THR A 462 -10.21 4.03 -1.59
C THR A 462 -9.15 5.13 -1.45
N LYS A 463 -8.99 5.96 -2.48
CA LYS A 463 -8.06 7.09 -2.46
C LYS A 463 -8.49 8.17 -1.46
N VAL A 464 -9.78 8.48 -1.39
CA VAL A 464 -10.33 9.42 -0.39
C VAL A 464 -10.08 8.88 1.02
N ARG A 465 -10.27 7.57 1.23
CA ARG A 465 -10.05 6.94 2.54
C ARG A 465 -8.58 7.02 2.98
N SER A 466 -7.65 6.85 2.07
CA SER A 466 -6.21 6.93 2.39
C SER A 466 -5.73 8.37 2.61
N ALA A 467 -6.47 9.35 2.11
CA ALA A 467 -6.11 10.77 2.24
C ALA A 467 -6.54 11.40 3.58
N PHE A 468 -7.35 10.71 4.39
CA PHE A 468 -7.86 11.26 5.65
C PHE A 468 -7.46 10.43 6.87
N PRO A 469 -6.31 10.70 7.47
CA PRO A 469 -6.07 10.25 8.85
C PRO A 469 -7.02 11.02 9.78
N ALA A 470 -7.48 10.35 10.83
CA ALA A 470 -8.39 10.92 11.82
C ALA A 470 -7.77 12.18 12.45
N GLN A 471 -8.27 13.34 12.12
CA GLN A 471 -7.82 14.59 12.75
C GLN A 471 -8.95 15.47 13.30
N THR A 472 -8.58 16.15 14.31
CA THR A 472 -9.31 16.92 15.28
C THR A 472 -9.71 18.32 14.81
N GLU A 473 -10.63 18.44 13.90
CA GLU A 473 -11.42 19.66 13.69
C GLU A 473 -12.36 19.48 12.50
N LEU A 474 -13.48 20.17 12.50
CA LEU A 474 -14.41 20.23 11.37
C LEU A 474 -13.65 20.67 10.10
N THR A 475 -13.35 19.71 9.23
CA THR A 475 -12.72 20.04 7.96
C THR A 475 -13.80 20.21 6.89
N ARG A 476 -13.98 21.44 6.46
CA ARG A 476 -14.59 21.72 5.16
C ARG A 476 -13.49 21.56 4.11
N TRP A 477 -13.80 20.90 3.03
CA TRP A 477 -13.02 21.07 1.82
C TRP A 477 -12.94 22.57 1.50
N PRO A 478 -11.76 23.12 1.26
CA PRO A 478 -11.73 24.51 0.80
C PRO A 478 -12.52 24.61 -0.52
N PRO A 479 -13.26 25.67 -0.73
CA PRO A 479 -13.84 25.93 -2.05
C PRO A 479 -12.69 25.98 -3.07
N GLU A 480 -12.92 25.48 -4.27
CA GLU A 480 -11.95 25.40 -5.38
C GLU A 480 -11.18 26.70 -5.59
#